data_cff08f076acb21ff5be785f1afd17527
#
_entry.id   cff08f076acb21ff5be785f1afd17527
#
_cell.length_a   1.000
_cell.length_b   1.000
_cell.length_c   1.000
_cell.angle_alpha   90.00
_cell.angle_beta   90.00
_cell.angle_gamma   90.00
#
_symmetry.space_group_name_H-M   'P 1'
#
loop_
_entity.id
_entity.type
_entity.pdbx_description
1 polymer ?
#
loop_
_entity_poly.entity_id
_entity_poly.type
_entity_poly.pdbx_seq_one_letter_code
_entity_poly.pdbx_strand_id
1 'polypeptide(L)'
;MLAGCASAPPPEGTPAFGVLGDTPYSMREVGELDRLIDEMNAQELAFVVHVGDIGTSSLAQACGDAWLLERQKQFARIRHRFILVPGDNEWSDCTRHGLDPVARLRKWRELFCESPGEWCEHQRWETGDRVFVTLNVPGNNNNRGHPEMGPRMQVVERWLEESARLAESRDGLVILMQANPFETLRRDGYESLRAQLAALGRRMPGRVTLIHGDTHLLRDDEPLPGLRRIEVWGSPFVRWRREPLSAPPNR
;
A
#
# COMPACT_ATOMS: atom_id res chain seq x y z
N MET A 1 27.43 -2.31 9.70
CA MET A 1 26.56 -3.10 8.83
C MET A 1 25.75 -4.05 9.73
N LEU A 2 24.54 -3.66 10.12
CA LEU A 2 23.60 -4.55 10.80
C LEU A 2 22.75 -5.19 9.70
N ALA A 3 22.98 -6.48 9.43
CA ALA A 3 22.12 -7.27 8.57
C ALA A 3 20.75 -7.39 9.25
N GLY A 4 19.75 -6.72 8.69
CA GLY A 4 18.37 -6.91 9.12
C GLY A 4 17.98 -8.37 8.86
N CYS A 5 17.73 -9.13 9.93
CA CYS A 5 17.18 -10.48 9.83
C CYS A 5 15.77 -10.35 9.24
N ALA A 6 15.59 -10.67 7.96
CA ALA A 6 14.26 -10.89 7.41
C ALA A 6 13.58 -11.97 8.27
N SER A 7 12.42 -11.67 8.82
CA SER A 7 11.65 -12.64 9.60
C SER A 7 11.29 -13.83 8.70
N ALA A 8 11.44 -15.05 9.22
CA ALA A 8 11.04 -16.27 8.52
C ALA A 8 9.54 -16.18 8.14
N PRO A 9 9.13 -16.75 6.99
CA PRO A 9 7.72 -16.80 6.63
C PRO A 9 6.92 -17.54 7.72
N PRO A 10 5.66 -17.14 7.97
CA PRO A 10 4.84 -17.80 8.97
C PRO A 10 4.64 -19.28 8.63
N PRO A 11 4.51 -20.18 9.62
CA PRO A 11 4.25 -21.60 9.40
C PRO A 11 3.02 -21.83 8.52
N GLU A 12 3.02 -22.91 7.73
CA GLU A 12 1.84 -23.36 7.00
C GLU A 12 0.65 -23.55 7.94
N GLY A 13 -0.55 -23.13 7.51
CA GLY A 13 -1.76 -23.18 8.33
C GLY A 13 -1.98 -21.97 9.24
N THR A 14 -1.03 -21.05 9.38
CA THR A 14 -1.26 -19.78 10.10
C THR A 14 -2.16 -18.87 9.26
N PRO A 15 -3.29 -18.35 9.81
CA PRO A 15 -4.12 -17.37 9.11
C PRO A 15 -3.28 -16.18 8.64
N ALA A 16 -3.38 -15.85 7.35
CA ALA A 16 -2.48 -14.88 6.72
C ALA A 16 -3.18 -14.09 5.61
N PHE A 17 -2.53 -13.02 5.17
CA PHE A 17 -2.89 -12.26 3.98
C PHE A 17 -1.69 -12.13 3.03
N GLY A 18 -1.99 -11.87 1.76
CA GLY A 18 -0.98 -11.60 0.75
C GLY A 18 -0.78 -10.10 0.57
N VAL A 19 0.48 -9.68 0.33
CA VAL A 19 0.79 -8.28 -0.01
C VAL A 19 1.84 -8.22 -1.11
N LEU A 20 1.61 -7.31 -2.07
CA LEU A 20 2.51 -6.99 -3.19
C LEU A 20 2.34 -5.50 -3.55
N GLY A 21 3.22 -4.98 -4.39
CA GLY A 21 3.16 -3.59 -4.89
C GLY A 21 4.14 -3.36 -6.02
N ASP A 22 4.12 -2.16 -6.60
CA ASP A 22 5.09 -1.65 -7.58
C ASP A 22 5.32 -2.62 -8.75
N THR A 23 4.24 -3.20 -9.27
CA THR A 23 4.23 -4.19 -10.36
C THR A 23 2.83 -4.27 -11.00
N PRO A 24 2.72 -4.54 -12.33
CA PRO A 24 3.78 -4.76 -13.32
C PRO A 24 4.18 -3.46 -14.02
N TYR A 25 5.48 -3.27 -14.32
CA TYR A 25 6.01 -2.10 -15.02
C TYR A 25 6.37 -2.40 -16.50
N SER A 26 6.25 -3.65 -16.93
CA SER A 26 6.53 -4.09 -18.29
C SER A 26 5.62 -5.23 -18.71
N MET A 27 5.54 -5.49 -20.02
CA MET A 27 4.77 -6.64 -20.54
C MET A 27 5.31 -7.99 -20.06
N ARG A 28 6.61 -8.09 -19.78
CA ARG A 28 7.20 -9.28 -19.15
C ARG A 28 6.62 -9.48 -17.74
N GLU A 29 6.59 -8.41 -16.97
CA GLU A 29 6.06 -8.45 -15.60
C GLU A 29 4.54 -8.68 -15.55
N VAL A 30 3.80 -8.28 -16.60
CA VAL A 30 2.37 -8.66 -16.74
C VAL A 30 2.21 -10.17 -16.75
N GLY A 31 3.04 -10.89 -17.54
CA GLY A 31 3.02 -12.36 -17.58
C GLY A 31 3.54 -13.01 -16.29
N GLU A 32 4.47 -12.35 -15.60
CA GLU A 32 4.95 -12.83 -14.29
C GLU A 32 3.88 -12.64 -13.20
N LEU A 33 3.15 -11.53 -13.23
CA LEU A 33 2.04 -11.26 -12.31
C LEU A 33 0.88 -12.27 -12.51
N ASP A 34 0.62 -12.72 -13.74
CA ASP A 34 -0.36 -13.79 -13.98
C ASP A 34 -0.02 -15.07 -13.22
N ARG A 35 1.24 -15.49 -13.27
CA ARG A 35 1.74 -16.65 -12.51
C ARG A 35 1.67 -16.43 -11.00
N LEU A 36 1.99 -15.22 -10.56
CA LEU A 36 1.93 -14.85 -9.15
C LEU A 36 0.49 -14.89 -8.62
N ILE A 37 -0.49 -14.47 -9.43
CA ILE A 37 -1.92 -14.57 -9.11
C ILE A 37 -2.32 -16.05 -8.95
N ASP A 38 -1.88 -16.92 -9.86
CA ASP A 38 -2.17 -18.35 -9.77
C ASP A 38 -1.53 -18.98 -8.51
N GLU A 39 -0.30 -18.56 -8.16
CA GLU A 39 0.38 -18.97 -6.93
C GLU A 39 -0.39 -18.52 -5.67
N MET A 40 -0.79 -17.25 -5.59
CA MET A 40 -1.60 -16.74 -4.48
C MET A 40 -2.97 -17.43 -4.39
N ASN A 41 -3.60 -17.72 -5.52
CA ASN A 41 -4.89 -18.42 -5.57
C ASN A 41 -4.80 -19.88 -5.09
N ALA A 42 -3.62 -20.48 -5.08
CA ALA A 42 -3.37 -21.81 -4.51
C ALA A 42 -3.14 -21.79 -3.00
N GLN A 43 -3.05 -20.60 -2.39
CA GLN A 43 -2.85 -20.46 -0.94
C GLN A 43 -4.15 -20.13 -0.20
N GLU A 44 -4.19 -20.46 1.08
CA GLU A 44 -5.25 -20.01 2.00
C GLU A 44 -4.90 -18.61 2.52
N LEU A 45 -5.54 -17.58 1.95
CA LEU A 45 -5.35 -16.18 2.33
C LEU A 45 -6.70 -15.54 2.70
N ALA A 46 -6.72 -14.74 3.75
CA ALA A 46 -7.92 -14.00 4.14
C ALA A 46 -8.27 -12.89 3.12
N PHE A 47 -7.24 -12.28 2.55
CA PHE A 47 -7.32 -11.26 1.49
C PHE A 47 -5.94 -11.06 0.85
N VAL A 48 -5.92 -10.32 -0.25
CA VAL A 48 -4.69 -9.87 -0.92
C VAL A 48 -4.74 -8.35 -1.05
N VAL A 49 -3.63 -7.68 -0.74
CA VAL A 49 -3.48 -6.23 -0.92
C VAL A 49 -2.37 -5.94 -1.92
N HIS A 50 -2.65 -5.07 -2.88
CA HIS A 50 -1.65 -4.44 -3.72
C HIS A 50 -1.49 -2.98 -3.25
N VAL A 51 -0.30 -2.60 -2.80
CA VAL A 51 -0.05 -1.28 -2.20
C VAL A 51 0.20 -0.16 -3.21
N GLY A 52 -0.18 -0.36 -4.47
CA GLY A 52 -0.12 0.69 -5.50
C GLY A 52 0.97 0.47 -6.53
N ASP A 53 1.03 1.39 -7.50
CA ASP A 53 1.94 1.36 -8.64
C ASP A 53 1.75 0.12 -9.53
N ILE A 54 0.61 0.09 -10.21
CA ILE A 54 0.23 -0.98 -11.16
C ILE A 54 0.70 -0.71 -12.59
N GLY A 55 1.66 0.15 -12.74
CA GLY A 55 2.30 0.57 -13.99
C GLY A 55 3.41 1.55 -13.72
N THR A 56 4.30 1.79 -14.70
CA THR A 56 5.36 2.79 -14.58
C THR A 56 4.95 4.13 -15.19
N SER A 57 5.01 5.22 -14.42
CA SER A 57 4.78 6.57 -14.94
C SER A 57 5.84 7.06 -15.95
N SER A 58 6.91 6.31 -16.15
CA SER A 58 7.87 6.59 -17.24
C SER A 58 7.28 6.46 -18.63
N LEU A 59 6.18 5.72 -18.78
CA LEU A 59 5.48 5.46 -20.02
C LEU A 59 4.07 6.03 -19.97
N ALA A 60 3.73 6.94 -20.91
CA ALA A 60 2.39 7.56 -21.01
C ALA A 60 1.24 6.54 -21.07
N GLN A 61 1.49 5.38 -21.65
CA GLN A 61 0.48 4.31 -21.74
C GLN A 61 0.04 3.78 -20.37
N ALA A 62 0.91 3.77 -19.37
CA ALA A 62 0.57 3.31 -18.01
C ALA A 62 -0.40 4.27 -17.30
N CYS A 63 -0.41 5.55 -17.71
CA CYS A 63 -1.42 6.52 -17.30
C CYS A 63 -2.72 6.44 -18.14
N GLY A 64 -2.78 5.59 -19.15
CA GLY A 64 -3.94 5.46 -20.05
C GLY A 64 -5.04 4.56 -19.47
N ASP A 65 -6.29 4.85 -19.87
CA ASP A 65 -7.45 4.06 -19.46
C ASP A 65 -7.34 2.59 -19.87
N ALA A 66 -6.76 2.31 -21.04
CA ALA A 66 -6.57 0.95 -21.54
C ALA A 66 -5.69 0.12 -20.60
N TRP A 67 -4.60 0.70 -20.08
CA TRP A 67 -3.73 0.02 -19.13
C TRP A 67 -4.47 -0.30 -17.82
N LEU A 68 -5.19 0.67 -17.25
CA LEU A 68 -5.95 0.47 -16.01
C LEU A 68 -7.03 -0.59 -16.19
N LEU A 69 -7.75 -0.60 -17.34
CA LEU A 69 -8.76 -1.62 -17.64
C LEU A 69 -8.16 -3.03 -17.75
N GLU A 70 -6.98 -3.17 -18.39
CA GLU A 70 -6.30 -4.45 -18.44
C GLU A 70 -5.82 -4.91 -17.06
N ARG A 71 -5.36 -4.01 -16.20
CA ARG A 71 -5.03 -4.33 -14.80
C ARG A 71 -6.26 -4.72 -14.00
N GLN A 72 -7.39 -4.05 -14.17
CA GLN A 72 -8.65 -4.43 -13.54
C GLN A 72 -9.05 -5.88 -13.90
N LYS A 73 -9.00 -6.23 -15.20
CA LYS A 73 -9.28 -7.61 -15.65
C LYS A 73 -8.30 -8.62 -15.07
N GLN A 74 -7.02 -8.26 -15.00
CA GLN A 74 -5.98 -9.12 -14.46
C GLN A 74 -6.22 -9.40 -12.97
N PHE A 75 -6.46 -8.36 -12.17
CA PHE A 75 -6.73 -8.50 -10.74
C PHE A 75 -8.07 -9.19 -10.44
N ALA A 76 -9.06 -9.13 -11.34
CA ALA A 76 -10.31 -9.87 -11.19
C ALA A 76 -10.12 -11.40 -11.19
N ARG A 77 -8.94 -11.93 -11.57
CA ARG A 77 -8.57 -13.35 -11.45
C ARG A 77 -8.19 -13.76 -10.03
N ILE A 78 -7.89 -12.80 -9.14
CA ILE A 78 -7.60 -13.08 -7.73
C ILE A 78 -8.88 -13.56 -7.05
N ARG A 79 -8.85 -14.78 -6.48
CA ARG A 79 -10.03 -15.44 -5.87
C ARG A 79 -10.33 -14.93 -4.46
N HIS A 80 -9.31 -14.35 -3.80
CA HIS A 80 -9.45 -13.78 -2.48
C HIS A 80 -10.06 -12.37 -2.57
N ARG A 81 -10.60 -11.87 -1.46
CA ARG A 81 -10.90 -10.44 -1.35
C ARG A 81 -9.66 -9.65 -1.74
N PHE A 82 -9.78 -8.79 -2.74
CA PHE A 82 -8.66 -8.00 -3.25
C PHE A 82 -8.84 -6.54 -2.89
N ILE A 83 -7.78 -5.92 -2.38
CA ILE A 83 -7.72 -4.51 -2.01
C ILE A 83 -6.58 -3.87 -2.82
N LEU A 84 -6.87 -2.78 -3.52
CA LEU A 84 -5.88 -1.99 -4.23
C LEU A 84 -5.78 -0.60 -3.61
N VAL A 85 -4.54 -0.16 -3.33
CA VAL A 85 -4.23 1.21 -2.94
C VAL A 85 -3.73 1.96 -4.17
N PRO A 86 -4.10 3.23 -4.41
CA PRO A 86 -3.54 3.99 -5.52
C PRO A 86 -2.08 4.37 -5.24
N GLY A 87 -1.19 4.12 -6.21
CA GLY A 87 0.17 4.63 -6.21
C GLY A 87 0.29 5.95 -6.99
N ASP A 88 1.44 6.59 -6.96
CA ASP A 88 1.65 7.85 -7.71
C ASP A 88 1.66 7.63 -9.22
N ASN A 89 2.11 6.49 -9.69
CA ASN A 89 2.20 6.17 -11.12
C ASN A 89 0.84 6.13 -11.83
N GLU A 90 -0.25 5.82 -11.12
CA GLU A 90 -1.59 5.77 -11.72
C GLU A 90 -2.23 7.15 -11.83
N TRP A 91 -1.78 8.15 -11.06
CA TRP A 91 -2.46 9.42 -11.03
C TRP A 91 -1.58 10.65 -10.86
N SER A 92 -0.83 10.83 -9.76
CA SER A 92 -0.11 12.08 -9.51
C SER A 92 1.06 12.29 -10.47
N ASP A 93 1.77 11.23 -10.82
CA ASP A 93 2.89 11.24 -11.77
C ASP A 93 2.47 11.35 -13.22
N CYS A 94 1.20 11.13 -13.52
CA CYS A 94 0.66 11.32 -14.86
C CYS A 94 0.72 12.78 -15.36
N THR A 95 0.98 13.72 -14.44
CA THR A 95 1.32 15.12 -14.80
C THR A 95 2.54 15.22 -15.72
N ARG A 96 3.47 14.26 -15.68
CA ARG A 96 4.63 14.17 -16.60
C ARG A 96 4.20 14.05 -18.06
N HIS A 97 2.98 13.56 -18.31
CA HIS A 97 2.40 13.39 -19.63
C HIS A 97 1.30 14.42 -19.93
N GLY A 98 1.22 15.50 -19.14
CA GLY A 98 0.23 16.57 -19.32
C GLY A 98 -1.19 16.20 -18.90
N LEU A 99 -1.38 15.13 -18.14
CA LEU A 99 -2.68 14.70 -17.64
C LEU A 99 -2.99 15.32 -16.28
N ASP A 100 -4.26 15.62 -16.04
CA ASP A 100 -4.74 16.11 -14.75
C ASP A 100 -4.75 14.96 -13.71
N PRO A 101 -3.98 15.08 -12.63
CA PRO A 101 -3.86 14.02 -11.63
C PRO A 101 -5.19 13.74 -10.93
N VAL A 102 -6.03 14.75 -10.68
CA VAL A 102 -7.33 14.56 -10.04
C VAL A 102 -8.29 13.82 -10.96
N ALA A 103 -8.26 14.10 -12.27
CA ALA A 103 -9.03 13.33 -13.24
C ALA A 103 -8.54 11.88 -13.32
N ARG A 104 -7.22 11.63 -13.24
CA ARG A 104 -6.66 10.28 -13.21
C ARG A 104 -7.08 9.52 -11.95
N LEU A 105 -7.02 10.14 -10.78
CA LEU A 105 -7.49 9.52 -9.54
C LEU A 105 -8.99 9.21 -9.58
N ARG A 106 -9.79 10.11 -10.18
CA ARG A 106 -11.22 9.83 -10.40
C ARG A 106 -11.43 8.60 -11.28
N LYS A 107 -10.65 8.47 -12.36
CA LYS A 107 -10.71 7.29 -13.23
C LYS A 107 -10.29 6.02 -12.52
N TRP A 108 -9.25 6.09 -11.69
CA TRP A 108 -8.85 4.99 -10.83
C TRP A 108 -10.00 4.55 -9.90
N ARG A 109 -10.66 5.50 -9.23
CA ARG A 109 -11.81 5.23 -8.34
C ARG A 109 -12.98 4.56 -9.07
N GLU A 110 -13.28 5.02 -10.31
CA GLU A 110 -14.31 4.41 -11.16
C GLU A 110 -14.04 2.92 -11.44
N LEU A 111 -12.79 2.54 -11.58
CA LEU A 111 -12.39 1.19 -11.99
C LEU A 111 -12.17 0.24 -10.81
N PHE A 112 -11.66 0.74 -9.70
CA PHE A 112 -11.15 -0.11 -8.62
C PHE A 112 -11.91 -0.01 -7.30
N CYS A 113 -12.80 0.93 -7.13
CA CYS A 113 -13.67 0.97 -5.96
C CYS A 113 -14.96 0.19 -6.21
N GLU A 114 -15.38 -0.62 -5.24
CA GLU A 114 -16.68 -1.33 -5.31
C GLU A 114 -17.86 -0.37 -5.40
N SER A 115 -17.79 0.75 -4.68
CA SER A 115 -18.75 1.84 -4.72
C SER A 115 -17.99 3.13 -5.01
N PRO A 116 -17.85 3.52 -6.29
CA PRO A 116 -17.11 4.71 -6.65
C PRO A 116 -17.66 5.96 -5.97
N GLY A 117 -16.78 6.74 -5.37
CA GLY A 117 -17.13 7.96 -4.66
C GLY A 117 -15.86 8.69 -4.21
N GLU A 118 -16.05 9.86 -3.63
CA GLU A 118 -14.93 10.59 -3.05
C GLU A 118 -14.36 9.81 -1.86
N TRP A 119 -13.05 9.56 -1.87
CA TRP A 119 -12.29 8.87 -0.82
C TRP A 119 -12.56 7.36 -0.67
N CYS A 120 -13.13 6.69 -1.68
CA CYS A 120 -13.41 5.25 -1.64
C CYS A 120 -12.14 4.37 -1.58
N GLU A 121 -10.99 4.93 -1.90
CA GLU A 121 -9.68 4.30 -1.71
C GLU A 121 -9.26 4.17 -0.25
N HIS A 122 -9.90 4.92 0.65
CA HIS A 122 -9.68 4.80 2.08
C HIS A 122 -10.62 3.76 2.66
N GLN A 123 -10.14 2.54 2.80
CA GLN A 123 -10.88 1.42 3.36
C GLN A 123 -10.43 1.13 4.79
N ARG A 124 -11.32 0.57 5.58
CA ARG A 124 -11.02 0.04 6.91
C ARG A 124 -11.81 -1.24 7.14
N TRP A 125 -11.15 -2.26 7.68
CA TRP A 125 -11.79 -3.51 8.04
C TRP A 125 -11.06 -4.15 9.22
N GLU A 126 -11.71 -5.14 9.84
CA GLU A 126 -11.13 -5.98 10.88
C GLU A 126 -10.98 -7.41 10.36
N THR A 127 -9.87 -8.05 10.67
CA THR A 127 -9.63 -9.47 10.38
C THR A 127 -8.73 -10.04 11.46
N GLY A 128 -9.12 -11.18 12.03
CA GLY A 128 -8.55 -11.61 13.29
C GLY A 128 -8.84 -10.55 14.36
N ASP A 129 -7.89 -10.24 15.20
CA ASP A 129 -8.01 -9.17 16.19
C ASP A 129 -7.20 -7.92 15.81
N ARG A 130 -7.08 -7.63 14.51
CA ARG A 130 -6.35 -6.46 14.00
C ARG A 130 -7.24 -5.57 13.13
N VAL A 131 -7.00 -4.27 13.21
CA VAL A 131 -7.59 -3.26 12.33
C VAL A 131 -6.64 -3.02 11.15
N PHE A 132 -7.19 -3.05 9.95
CA PHE A 132 -6.49 -2.73 8.71
C PHE A 132 -7.04 -1.44 8.13
N VAL A 133 -6.18 -0.58 7.61
CA VAL A 133 -6.56 0.69 7.00
C VAL A 133 -5.72 0.97 5.75
N THR A 134 -6.38 1.37 4.66
CA THR A 134 -5.70 1.90 3.47
C THR A 134 -5.69 3.42 3.49
N LEU A 135 -4.57 4.00 3.05
CA LEU A 135 -4.37 5.45 2.95
C LEU A 135 -3.88 5.81 1.55
N ASN A 136 -4.51 6.79 0.93
CA ASN A 136 -3.99 7.39 -0.31
C ASN A 136 -2.88 8.39 0.05
N VAL A 137 -1.66 7.86 0.16
CA VAL A 137 -0.43 8.64 0.32
C VAL A 137 0.52 8.17 -0.78
N PRO A 138 0.59 8.90 -1.91
CA PRO A 138 1.42 8.51 -3.05
C PRO A 138 2.88 8.87 -2.85
N GLY A 139 3.76 8.22 -3.60
CA GLY A 139 5.15 8.61 -3.81
C GLY A 139 5.29 10.03 -4.34
N ASN A 140 6.39 10.32 -5.02
CA ASN A 140 6.65 11.64 -5.57
C ASN A 140 6.40 12.78 -4.56
N ASN A 141 6.93 12.60 -3.34
CA ASN A 141 6.79 13.57 -2.27
C ASN A 141 5.32 13.92 -1.94
N ASN A 142 4.43 12.93 -1.95
CA ASN A 142 3.03 13.08 -1.58
C ASN A 142 2.26 14.09 -2.46
N ASN A 143 2.65 14.20 -3.74
CA ASN A 143 2.13 15.20 -4.68
C ASN A 143 2.22 16.64 -4.13
N ARG A 144 3.27 16.94 -3.38
CA ARG A 144 3.45 18.21 -2.68
C ARG A 144 3.49 19.39 -3.65
N GLY A 145 2.71 20.41 -3.33
CA GLY A 145 2.56 21.61 -4.14
C GLY A 145 1.32 21.60 -5.04
N HIS A 146 0.69 20.46 -5.23
CA HIS A 146 -0.60 20.40 -5.90
C HIS A 146 -1.75 20.74 -4.92
N PRO A 147 -2.78 21.51 -5.34
CA PRO A 147 -3.87 21.94 -4.46
C PRO A 147 -4.65 20.80 -3.78
N GLU A 148 -4.67 19.59 -4.37
CA GLU A 148 -5.39 18.45 -3.83
C GLU A 148 -4.75 17.87 -2.56
N MET A 149 -3.44 18.07 -2.37
CA MET A 149 -2.70 17.49 -1.25
C MET A 149 -3.30 17.87 0.12
N GLY A 150 -3.62 19.14 0.31
CA GLY A 150 -4.16 19.63 1.58
C GLY A 150 -5.46 18.93 1.99
N PRO A 151 -6.53 18.99 1.16
CA PRO A 151 -7.78 18.28 1.41
C PRO A 151 -7.61 16.77 1.62
N ARG A 152 -6.79 16.11 0.78
CA ARG A 152 -6.52 14.67 0.91
C ARG A 152 -5.84 14.34 2.24
N MET A 153 -4.81 15.08 2.63
CA MET A 153 -4.11 14.81 3.89
C MET A 153 -4.98 15.05 5.11
N GLN A 154 -5.91 16.01 5.09
CA GLN A 154 -6.90 16.16 6.18
C GLN A 154 -7.78 14.90 6.34
N VAL A 155 -8.16 14.27 5.23
CA VAL A 155 -8.92 13.01 5.26
C VAL A 155 -8.03 11.87 5.76
N VAL A 156 -6.81 11.73 5.22
CA VAL A 156 -5.83 10.72 5.64
C VAL A 156 -5.58 10.76 7.14
N GLU A 157 -5.26 11.94 7.68
CA GLU A 157 -4.92 12.12 9.09
C GLU A 157 -6.10 11.78 10.02
N ARG A 158 -7.30 12.24 9.68
CA ARG A 158 -8.51 11.90 10.41
C ARG A 158 -8.83 10.41 10.35
N TRP A 159 -8.79 9.82 9.15
CA TRP A 159 -9.08 8.41 8.91
C TRP A 159 -8.11 7.48 9.66
N LEU A 160 -6.83 7.84 9.65
CA LEU A 160 -5.81 7.11 10.38
C LEU A 160 -6.03 7.20 11.91
N GLU A 161 -6.35 8.38 12.44
CA GLU A 161 -6.61 8.56 13.86
C GLU A 161 -7.87 7.80 14.33
N GLU A 162 -8.95 7.85 13.56
CA GLU A 162 -10.17 7.06 13.83
C GLU A 162 -9.89 5.56 13.83
N SER A 163 -9.09 5.08 12.87
CA SER A 163 -8.68 3.67 12.78
C SER A 163 -7.80 3.24 13.94
N ALA A 164 -6.91 4.12 14.38
CA ALA A 164 -6.04 3.88 15.51
C ALA A 164 -6.82 3.75 16.83
N ARG A 165 -7.84 4.58 17.04
CA ARG A 165 -8.71 4.46 18.23
C ARG A 165 -9.43 3.11 18.29
N LEU A 166 -9.89 2.60 17.16
CA LEU A 166 -10.47 1.25 17.09
C LEU A 166 -9.44 0.17 17.43
N ALA A 167 -8.20 0.35 16.97
CA ALA A 167 -7.12 -0.61 17.16
C ALA A 167 -6.57 -0.65 18.61
N GLU A 168 -6.85 0.36 19.44
CA GLU A 168 -6.39 0.39 20.83
C GLU A 168 -6.88 -0.80 21.66
N SER A 169 -8.10 -1.26 21.39
CA SER A 169 -8.73 -2.43 22.02
C SER A 169 -8.49 -3.74 21.26
N ARG A 170 -7.59 -3.75 20.29
CA ARG A 170 -7.28 -4.88 19.42
C ARG A 170 -5.79 -5.25 19.49
N ASP A 171 -5.40 -6.32 18.81
CA ASP A 171 -3.99 -6.77 18.70
C ASP A 171 -3.12 -5.82 17.89
N GLY A 172 -3.70 -4.83 17.19
CA GLY A 172 -2.94 -3.81 16.54
C GLY A 172 -3.57 -3.21 15.27
N LEU A 173 -2.81 -2.28 14.68
CA LEU A 173 -3.13 -1.52 13.48
C LEU A 173 -2.17 -1.89 12.35
N VAL A 174 -2.71 -2.22 11.17
CA VAL A 174 -1.95 -2.36 9.94
C VAL A 174 -2.33 -1.24 8.99
N ILE A 175 -1.36 -0.41 8.66
CA ILE A 175 -1.49 0.74 7.75
C ILE A 175 -0.93 0.33 6.40
N LEU A 176 -1.72 0.49 5.34
CA LEU A 176 -1.39 0.11 3.97
C LEU A 176 -1.43 1.36 3.10
N MET A 177 -0.32 1.70 2.46
CA MET A 177 -0.22 2.85 1.54
C MET A 177 0.87 2.61 0.52
N GLN A 178 1.02 3.48 -0.48
CA GLN A 178 2.05 3.27 -1.51
C GLN A 178 3.38 3.89 -1.10
N ALA A 179 3.42 5.16 -0.70
CA ALA A 179 4.65 5.91 -0.48
C ALA A 179 5.58 5.36 0.60
N ASN A 180 6.88 5.50 0.41
CA ASN A 180 7.86 5.42 1.48
C ASN A 180 7.97 6.78 2.22
N PRO A 181 7.35 6.96 3.39
CA PRO A 181 7.35 8.26 4.08
C PRO A 181 8.69 8.58 4.77
N PHE A 182 9.66 7.66 4.72
CA PHE A 182 10.98 7.81 5.35
C PHE A 182 12.07 8.18 4.34
N GLU A 183 11.71 8.41 3.09
CA GLU A 183 12.62 8.96 2.11
C GLU A 183 12.96 10.42 2.47
N THR A 184 14.26 10.74 2.47
CA THR A 184 14.72 12.09 2.84
C THR A 184 14.64 13.02 1.63
N LEU A 185 13.68 13.92 1.64
CA LEU A 185 13.47 14.91 0.58
C LEU A 185 13.78 16.33 1.05
N ARG A 186 14.26 17.17 0.13
CA ARG A 186 14.57 18.60 0.43
C ARG A 186 13.35 19.41 0.87
N ARG A 187 12.16 19.04 0.35
CA ARG A 187 10.86 19.60 0.74
C ARG A 187 9.98 18.43 1.06
N ASP A 188 9.56 18.31 2.28
CA ASP A 188 9.02 17.09 2.82
C ASP A 188 7.49 17.13 2.84
N GLY A 189 6.88 16.31 2.00
CA GLY A 189 5.43 16.10 1.93
C GLY A 189 4.89 15.10 2.95
N TYR A 190 5.77 14.43 3.71
CA TYR A 190 5.38 13.38 4.66
C TYR A 190 5.59 13.75 6.13
N GLU A 191 6.00 14.98 6.42
CA GLU A 191 6.36 15.40 7.78
C GLU A 191 5.22 15.19 8.78
N SER A 192 4.00 15.64 8.47
CA SER A 192 2.82 15.47 9.34
C SER A 192 2.47 14.00 9.55
N LEU A 193 2.52 13.20 8.47
CA LEU A 193 2.27 11.76 8.55
C LEU A 193 3.31 11.06 9.43
N ARG A 194 4.59 11.34 9.26
CA ARG A 194 5.63 10.76 10.14
C ARG A 194 5.45 11.14 11.59
N ALA A 195 5.05 12.39 11.88
CA ALA A 195 4.74 12.81 13.24
C ALA A 195 3.57 11.99 13.84
N GLN A 196 2.53 11.74 13.04
CA GLN A 196 1.40 10.91 13.44
C GLN A 196 1.82 9.44 13.64
N LEU A 197 2.57 8.85 12.71
CA LEU A 197 3.11 7.49 12.83
C LEU A 197 3.98 7.33 14.07
N ALA A 198 4.83 8.30 14.38
CA ALA A 198 5.64 8.30 15.60
C ALA A 198 4.79 8.37 16.88
N ALA A 199 3.71 9.15 16.86
CA ALA A 199 2.76 9.20 17.98
C ALA A 199 2.04 7.85 18.17
N LEU A 200 1.65 7.20 17.07
CA LEU A 200 1.01 5.87 17.08
C LEU A 200 1.95 4.79 17.61
N GLY A 201 3.21 4.76 17.17
CA GLY A 201 4.23 3.82 17.67
C GLY A 201 4.43 3.94 19.19
N ARG A 202 4.43 5.18 19.73
CA ARG A 202 4.51 5.40 21.19
C ARG A 202 3.23 4.99 21.93
N ARG A 203 2.05 5.22 21.32
CA ARG A 203 0.72 4.91 21.91
C ARG A 203 0.42 3.41 21.93
N MET A 204 0.89 2.69 20.92
CA MET A 204 0.66 1.25 20.75
C MET A 204 1.98 0.52 20.38
N PRO A 205 2.98 0.50 21.29
CA PRO A 205 4.32 0.00 20.98
C PRO A 205 4.29 -1.47 20.52
N GLY A 206 4.92 -1.74 19.35
CA GLY A 206 4.97 -3.07 18.73
C GLY A 206 3.65 -3.56 18.11
N ARG A 207 2.56 -2.78 18.20
CA ARG A 207 1.25 -3.13 17.64
C ARG A 207 0.89 -2.34 16.38
N VAL A 208 1.78 -1.46 15.89
CA VAL A 208 1.57 -0.71 14.64
C VAL A 208 2.49 -1.25 13.57
N THR A 209 1.92 -1.63 12.44
CA THR A 209 2.66 -2.07 11.25
C THR A 209 2.30 -1.16 10.08
N LEU A 210 3.31 -0.56 9.45
CA LEU A 210 3.19 0.13 8.17
C LEU A 210 3.67 -0.81 7.06
N ILE A 211 2.85 -1.01 6.02
CA ILE A 211 3.21 -1.75 4.82
C ILE A 211 3.09 -0.81 3.63
N HIS A 212 4.15 -0.71 2.84
CA HIS A 212 4.23 0.19 1.68
C HIS A 212 5.12 -0.35 0.56
N GLY A 213 5.13 0.32 -0.59
CA GLY A 213 6.01 0.10 -1.74
C GLY A 213 6.95 1.27 -1.99
N ASP A 214 6.95 1.80 -3.22
CA ASP A 214 7.57 3.04 -3.72
C ASP A 214 9.07 2.93 -4.05
N THR A 215 9.94 2.57 -3.12
CA THR A 215 11.38 2.57 -3.40
C THR A 215 11.94 1.21 -3.85
N HIS A 216 11.09 0.20 -4.00
CA HIS A 216 11.41 -1.16 -4.50
C HIS A 216 12.49 -1.89 -3.69
N LEU A 217 12.67 -1.53 -2.44
CA LEU A 217 13.68 -2.11 -1.55
C LEU A 217 12.99 -2.94 -0.48
N LEU A 218 13.12 -4.26 -0.56
CA LEU A 218 12.57 -5.10 0.50
C LEU A 218 13.13 -4.70 1.87
N ARG A 219 12.25 -4.30 2.78
CA ARG A 219 12.60 -3.96 4.17
C ARG A 219 11.62 -4.59 5.14
N ASP A 220 12.10 -4.92 6.31
CA ASP A 220 11.32 -5.30 7.48
C ASP A 220 12.10 -4.80 8.69
N ASP A 221 11.79 -3.61 9.15
CA ASP A 221 12.55 -2.89 10.16
C ASP A 221 11.64 -2.03 11.06
N GLU A 222 12.26 -1.27 11.96
CA GLU A 222 11.59 -0.35 12.89
C GLU A 222 12.16 1.07 12.70
N PRO A 223 11.67 1.84 11.71
CA PRO A 223 12.18 3.18 11.43
C PRO A 223 11.81 4.22 12.50
N LEU A 224 10.80 3.93 13.32
CA LEU A 224 10.37 4.73 14.46
C LEU A 224 10.08 3.81 15.63
N PRO A 225 10.37 4.20 16.89
CA PRO A 225 10.12 3.38 18.06
C PRO A 225 8.66 2.86 18.12
N GLY A 226 8.51 1.54 18.19
CA GLY A 226 7.22 0.85 18.26
C GLY A 226 6.44 0.75 16.95
N LEU A 227 7.02 1.16 15.81
CA LEU A 227 6.44 1.06 14.48
C LEU A 227 7.24 0.06 13.63
N ARG A 228 6.69 -1.14 13.36
CA ARG A 228 7.24 -2.04 12.35
C ARG A 228 6.94 -1.48 10.96
N ARG A 229 7.94 -1.48 10.07
CA ARG A 229 7.76 -1.19 8.66
C ARG A 229 8.05 -2.42 7.82
N ILE A 230 7.19 -2.65 6.82
CA ILE A 230 7.41 -3.59 5.73
C ILE A 230 7.35 -2.80 4.43
N GLU A 231 8.44 -2.79 3.68
CA GLU A 231 8.44 -2.37 2.29
C GLU A 231 8.44 -3.63 1.41
N VAL A 232 7.48 -3.72 0.49
CA VAL A 232 7.37 -4.87 -0.42
C VAL A 232 8.36 -4.78 -1.57
N TRP A 233 8.56 -5.89 -2.28
CA TRP A 233 9.29 -5.84 -3.55
C TRP A 233 8.53 -4.99 -4.56
N GLY A 234 9.30 -4.38 -5.48
CA GLY A 234 8.79 -3.75 -6.67
C GLY A 234 9.58 -4.18 -7.90
N SER A 235 9.16 -3.68 -9.06
CA SER A 235 9.84 -3.91 -10.35
C SER A 235 11.37 -3.76 -10.22
N PRO A 236 12.18 -4.63 -10.81
CA PRO A 236 11.80 -5.73 -11.72
C PRO A 236 11.45 -7.06 -11.03
N PHE A 237 11.29 -7.09 -9.72
CA PHE A 237 11.04 -8.30 -8.94
C PHE A 237 9.54 -8.47 -8.66
N VAL A 238 8.85 -9.20 -9.53
CA VAL A 238 7.42 -9.53 -9.34
C VAL A 238 7.31 -10.60 -8.28
N ARG A 239 7.01 -10.19 -7.04
CA ARG A 239 6.92 -11.07 -5.87
C ARG A 239 5.80 -10.61 -4.94
N TRP A 240 5.28 -11.52 -4.14
CA TRP A 240 4.38 -11.24 -3.06
C TRP A 240 4.94 -11.72 -1.73
N ARG A 241 4.39 -11.22 -0.65
CA ARG A 241 4.75 -11.61 0.71
C ARG A 241 3.51 -12.11 1.43
N ARG A 242 3.67 -13.22 2.16
CA ARG A 242 2.65 -13.77 3.05
C ARG A 242 2.89 -13.21 4.45
N GLU A 243 1.93 -12.46 5.00
CA GLU A 243 2.00 -11.88 6.34
C GLU A 243 0.95 -12.52 7.27
N PRO A 244 1.31 -12.82 8.53
CA PRO A 244 0.35 -13.37 9.48
C PRO A 244 -0.71 -12.35 9.87
N LEU A 245 -1.93 -12.82 10.12
CA LEU A 245 -3.01 -11.98 10.66
C LEU A 245 -2.78 -11.61 12.13
N SER A 246 -2.15 -12.50 12.92
CA SER A 246 -1.75 -12.19 14.29
C SER A 246 -0.54 -11.24 14.33
N ALA A 247 -0.47 -10.39 15.33
CA ALA A 247 0.73 -9.62 15.58
C ALA A 247 1.92 -10.57 15.85
N PRO A 248 3.15 -10.24 15.40
CA PRO A 248 4.31 -11.01 15.81
C PRO A 248 4.43 -10.98 17.35
N PRO A 249 4.85 -12.07 17.99
CA PRO A 249 5.07 -12.05 19.42
C PRO A 249 6.05 -10.93 19.77
N ASN A 250 5.76 -10.19 20.84
CA ASN A 250 6.64 -9.13 21.33
C ASN A 250 8.04 -9.74 21.55
N ARG A 251 9.03 -9.15 20.89
CA ARG A 251 10.45 -9.50 21.08
C ARG A 251 11.00 -8.81 22.30
#